data_dc64d1100934f4edc0401eb781f5ff97
#
_entry.id   dc64d1100934f4edc0401eb781f5ff97
#
_cell.length_a   1.000
_cell.length_b   1.000
_cell.length_c   1.000
_cell.angle_alpha   90.00
_cell.angle_beta   90.00
_cell.angle_gamma   90.00
#
_symmetry.space_group_name_H-M   'P 1'
#
loop_
_entity.id
_entity.type
_entity.pdbx_description
1 polymer ?
#
loop_
_entity_poly.entity_id
_entity_poly.type
_entity_poly.pdbx_seq_one_letter_code
_entity_poly.pdbx_strand_id
1 'polypeptide(L)'
;MTYCTYCGKEMPTKSEFCPNCKASVGHTGALSGTAADRILSEGALQKHWVKRGIAIVIDSIIVGIATAILGLLIDMSGIFNWLTLPFVMGLMYVLYFSITESIYGYTAGKRMVNLRVETAEGRKPSLQSTFIRNISKIHVLLLLLDTLGGFFTSKDAHQRYVDQIANTTVA
;
A
#
# COMPACT_ATOMS: atom_id res chain seq x y z
N MET A 1 5.18 17.97 32.45
CA MET A 1 4.90 18.81 31.26
C MET A 1 5.31 18.01 30.05
N THR A 2 4.46 17.87 29.05
CA THR A 2 4.72 17.14 27.80
C THR A 2 4.79 18.16 26.66
N TYR A 3 5.65 17.91 25.67
CA TYR A 3 5.78 18.77 24.51
C TYR A 3 5.03 18.18 23.32
N CYS A 4 4.38 19.01 22.53
CA CYS A 4 3.70 18.57 21.31
C CYS A 4 4.73 18.06 20.29
N THR A 5 4.56 16.83 19.80
CA THR A 5 5.43 16.22 18.80
C THR A 5 5.36 16.88 17.43
N TYR A 6 4.29 17.65 17.14
CA TYR A 6 4.10 18.36 15.88
C TYR A 6 4.62 19.80 15.87
N CYS A 7 4.48 20.54 16.97
CA CYS A 7 4.86 21.96 16.99
C CYS A 7 5.85 22.33 18.10
N GLY A 8 6.30 21.38 18.93
CA GLY A 8 7.30 21.59 19.98
C GLY A 8 6.86 22.42 21.18
N LYS A 9 5.61 22.91 21.22
CA LYS A 9 5.14 23.71 22.36
C LYS A 9 4.70 22.85 23.53
N GLU A 10 4.83 23.41 24.74
CA GLU A 10 4.39 22.77 25.99
C GLU A 10 2.87 22.58 26.00
N MET A 11 2.46 21.43 26.52
CA MET A 11 1.07 21.01 26.61
C MET A 11 0.72 20.55 28.03
N PRO A 12 -0.55 20.75 28.46
CA PRO A 12 -1.07 20.10 29.65
C PRO A 12 -1.07 18.58 29.50
N THR A 13 -0.71 17.86 30.54
CA THR A 13 -0.50 16.39 30.57
C THR A 13 -1.75 15.54 30.25
N LYS A 14 -2.93 16.16 30.07
CA LYS A 14 -4.20 15.45 29.81
C LYS A 14 -4.99 16.02 28.62
N SER A 15 -4.38 16.85 27.75
CA SER A 15 -5.10 17.40 26.60
C SER A 15 -5.06 16.44 25.42
N GLU A 16 -6.21 16.10 24.86
CA GLU A 16 -6.36 15.28 23.64
C GLU A 16 -5.93 16.03 22.37
N PHE A 17 -5.89 17.36 22.43
CA PHE A 17 -5.51 18.22 21.30
C PHE A 17 -4.50 19.25 21.75
N CYS A 18 -3.51 19.50 20.90
CA CYS A 18 -2.57 20.62 21.13
C CYS A 18 -3.30 21.96 21.04
N PRO A 19 -3.26 22.81 22.08
CA PRO A 19 -3.96 24.11 22.04
C PRO A 19 -3.38 25.07 20.99
N ASN A 20 -2.15 24.85 20.55
CA ASN A 20 -1.47 25.71 19.58
C ASN A 20 -1.67 25.27 18.12
N CYS A 21 -1.47 24.01 17.79
CA CYS A 21 -1.55 23.51 16.41
C CYS A 21 -2.80 22.66 16.14
N LYS A 22 -3.64 22.43 17.14
CA LYS A 22 -4.86 21.60 17.10
C LYS A 22 -4.64 20.16 16.65
N ALA A 23 -3.38 19.71 16.53
CA ALA A 23 -3.08 18.33 16.28
C ALA A 23 -3.60 17.47 17.43
N SER A 24 -4.26 16.37 17.13
CA SER A 24 -4.66 15.38 18.14
C SER A 24 -3.39 14.74 18.69
N VAL A 25 -3.10 15.06 19.92
CA VAL A 25 -2.02 14.42 20.69
C VAL A 25 -2.69 13.28 21.45
N GLY A 26 -2.98 12.21 20.72
CA GLY A 26 -3.47 11.00 21.34
C GLY A 26 -2.53 10.64 22.49
N HIS A 27 -3.09 10.33 23.63
CA HIS A 27 -2.32 9.78 24.72
C HIS A 27 -1.41 8.70 24.14
N THR A 28 -0.10 8.85 24.32
CA THR A 28 0.87 7.77 24.22
C THR A 28 0.62 6.78 25.38
N GLY A 29 -0.63 6.39 25.57
CA GLY A 29 -0.96 5.13 26.20
C GLY A 29 -0.35 4.10 25.26
N ALA A 30 0.63 3.39 25.73
CA ALA A 30 1.43 2.41 25.02
C ALA A 30 0.64 1.79 23.84
N LEU A 31 0.97 2.23 22.61
CA LEU A 31 0.51 1.56 21.41
C LEU A 31 1.28 0.23 21.30
N SER A 32 1.08 -0.63 22.28
CA SER A 32 1.63 -1.99 22.34
C SER A 32 0.81 -2.97 21.50
N GLY A 33 -0.09 -2.45 20.66
CA GLY A 33 -0.84 -3.26 19.71
C GLY A 33 -0.14 -3.39 18.38
N THR A 34 -0.33 -4.52 17.73
CA THR A 34 0.08 -4.73 16.34
C THR A 34 -0.67 -3.79 15.38
N ALA A 35 -0.20 -3.62 14.14
CA ALA A 35 -0.94 -2.86 13.13
C ALA A 35 -2.36 -3.42 12.95
N ALA A 36 -2.55 -4.72 13.13
CA ALA A 36 -3.85 -5.38 13.08
C ALA A 36 -4.81 -4.86 14.17
N ASP A 37 -4.36 -4.69 15.41
CA ASP A 37 -5.19 -4.18 16.49
C ASP A 37 -5.69 -2.75 16.23
N ARG A 38 -4.83 -1.92 15.63
CA ARG A 38 -5.20 -0.55 15.22
C ARG A 38 -6.23 -0.55 14.09
N ILE A 39 -6.04 -1.39 13.07
CA ILE A 39 -6.99 -1.51 11.96
C ILE A 39 -8.35 -1.96 12.46
N LEU A 40 -8.42 -2.89 13.42
CA LEU A 40 -9.67 -3.36 13.97
C LEU A 40 -10.36 -2.31 14.85
N SER A 41 -9.62 -1.43 15.51
CA SER A 41 -10.16 -0.41 16.39
C SER A 41 -10.52 0.91 15.70
N GLU A 42 -9.88 1.24 14.56
CA GLU A 42 -10.04 2.53 13.89
C GLU A 42 -10.79 2.38 12.55
N GLY A 43 -12.03 2.87 12.49
CA GLY A 43 -12.85 2.80 11.29
C GLY A 43 -12.27 3.56 10.09
N ALA A 44 -11.42 4.55 10.31
CA ALA A 44 -10.71 5.27 9.24
C ALA A 44 -9.68 4.36 8.55
N LEU A 45 -8.92 3.58 9.33
CA LEU A 45 -7.97 2.61 8.81
C LEU A 45 -8.67 1.47 8.06
N GLN A 46 -9.81 0.98 8.57
CA GLN A 46 -10.60 -0.04 7.87
C GLN A 46 -11.03 0.47 6.49
N LYS A 47 -11.55 1.71 6.39
CA LYS A 47 -11.93 2.32 5.11
C LYS A 47 -10.74 2.45 4.16
N HIS A 48 -9.55 2.80 4.67
CA HIS A 48 -8.33 2.87 3.87
C HIS A 48 -7.96 1.50 3.28
N TRP A 49 -8.00 0.43 4.07
CA TRP A 49 -7.71 -0.93 3.59
C TRP A 49 -8.77 -1.44 2.62
N VAL A 50 -10.05 -1.13 2.84
CA VAL A 50 -11.13 -1.44 1.89
C VAL A 50 -10.89 -0.74 0.55
N LYS A 51 -10.52 0.54 0.55
CA LYS A 51 -10.16 1.27 -0.68
C LYS A 51 -8.98 0.61 -1.41
N ARG A 52 -7.94 0.19 -0.69
CA ARG A 52 -6.81 -0.56 -1.29
C ARG A 52 -7.28 -1.87 -1.92
N GLY A 53 -8.18 -2.61 -1.26
CA GLY A 53 -8.78 -3.83 -1.80
C GLY A 53 -9.56 -3.58 -3.08
N ILE A 54 -10.44 -2.56 -3.08
CA ILE A 54 -11.21 -2.17 -4.28
C ILE A 54 -10.26 -1.76 -5.42
N ALA A 55 -9.23 -0.97 -5.14
CA ALA A 55 -8.24 -0.58 -6.14
C ALA A 55 -7.57 -1.81 -6.79
N ILE A 56 -7.15 -2.79 -5.97
CA ILE A 56 -6.54 -4.03 -6.47
C ILE A 56 -7.50 -4.80 -7.36
N VAL A 57 -8.78 -4.90 -7.01
CA VAL A 57 -9.80 -5.60 -7.82
C VAL A 57 -9.95 -4.92 -9.19
N ILE A 58 -10.05 -3.58 -9.23
CA ILE A 58 -10.16 -2.82 -10.49
C ILE A 58 -8.90 -3.02 -11.34
N ASP A 59 -7.72 -2.86 -10.74
CA ASP A 59 -6.46 -3.06 -11.45
C ASP A 59 -6.31 -4.52 -11.93
N SER A 60 -6.84 -5.50 -11.17
CA SER A 60 -6.85 -6.91 -11.56
C SER A 60 -7.67 -7.18 -12.83
N ILE A 61 -8.79 -6.51 -12.97
CA ILE A 61 -9.61 -6.60 -14.18
C ILE A 61 -8.82 -6.05 -15.37
N ILE A 62 -8.19 -4.90 -15.22
CA ILE A 62 -7.39 -4.26 -16.30
C ILE A 62 -6.23 -5.17 -16.73
N VAL A 63 -5.44 -5.65 -15.77
CA VAL A 63 -4.29 -6.53 -16.06
C VAL A 63 -4.78 -7.88 -16.61
N GLY A 64 -5.88 -8.42 -16.09
CA GLY A 64 -6.48 -9.67 -16.56
C GLY A 64 -6.91 -9.58 -18.03
N ILE A 65 -7.60 -8.50 -18.42
CA ILE A 65 -7.98 -8.25 -19.82
C ILE A 65 -6.74 -8.13 -20.71
N ALA A 66 -5.75 -7.34 -20.29
CA ALA A 66 -4.50 -7.18 -21.04
C ALA A 66 -3.76 -8.52 -21.23
N THR A 67 -3.70 -9.34 -20.18
CA THR A 67 -3.08 -10.68 -20.24
C THR A 67 -3.87 -11.62 -21.13
N ALA A 68 -5.20 -11.57 -21.09
CA ALA A 68 -6.05 -12.38 -21.95
C ALA A 68 -5.88 -12.02 -23.44
N ILE A 69 -5.83 -10.72 -23.76
CA ILE A 69 -5.56 -10.26 -25.13
C ILE A 69 -4.18 -10.72 -25.59
N LEU A 70 -3.16 -10.58 -24.76
CA LEU A 70 -1.81 -11.04 -25.05
C LEU A 70 -1.79 -12.57 -25.26
N GLY A 71 -2.53 -13.32 -24.44
CA GLY A 71 -2.69 -14.78 -24.59
C GLY A 71 -3.28 -15.16 -25.92
N LEU A 72 -4.36 -14.50 -26.35
CA LEU A 72 -4.98 -14.76 -27.66
C LEU A 72 -4.05 -14.46 -28.83
N LEU A 73 -3.18 -13.46 -28.70
CA LEU A 73 -2.20 -13.10 -29.76
C LEU A 73 -1.03 -14.08 -29.85
N ILE A 74 -0.66 -14.73 -28.73
CA ILE A 74 0.54 -15.59 -28.62
C ILE A 74 0.16 -17.09 -28.57
N ASP A 75 -1.13 -17.44 -28.54
CA ASP A 75 -1.64 -18.81 -28.33
C ASP A 75 -1.10 -19.86 -29.34
N MET A 76 -0.58 -19.41 -30.48
CA MET A 76 0.11 -20.26 -31.44
C MET A 76 1.39 -20.93 -30.92
N SER A 77 1.91 -20.53 -29.74
CA SER A 77 3.18 -21.01 -29.20
C SER A 77 3.04 -22.01 -28.04
N GLY A 78 1.83 -22.26 -27.54
CA GLY A 78 1.58 -23.16 -26.38
C GLY A 78 2.18 -22.66 -25.05
N ILE A 79 2.64 -21.40 -25.01
CA ILE A 79 3.24 -20.81 -23.80
C ILE A 79 2.18 -20.57 -22.72
N PHE A 80 0.94 -20.25 -23.11
CA PHE A 80 -0.16 -20.00 -22.19
C PHE A 80 -0.85 -21.28 -21.75
N ASN A 81 -0.26 -21.94 -20.75
CA ASN A 81 -0.88 -23.09 -20.09
C ASN A 81 -1.18 -22.75 -18.61
N TRP A 82 -1.88 -23.64 -17.91
CA TRP A 82 -2.26 -23.43 -16.51
C TRP A 82 -1.08 -23.21 -15.57
N LEU A 83 0.13 -23.65 -15.93
CA LEU A 83 1.34 -23.50 -15.12
C LEU A 83 2.02 -22.16 -15.35
N THR A 84 2.10 -21.69 -16.60
CA THR A 84 2.81 -20.46 -16.97
C THR A 84 1.93 -19.21 -16.83
N LEU A 85 0.62 -19.34 -16.98
CA LEU A 85 -0.32 -18.22 -16.90
C LEU A 85 -0.20 -17.41 -15.59
N PRO A 86 -0.10 -18.00 -14.39
CA PRO A 86 0.07 -17.22 -13.15
C PRO A 86 1.34 -16.39 -13.12
N PHE A 87 2.44 -16.90 -13.68
CA PHE A 87 3.71 -16.18 -13.74
C PHE A 87 3.65 -15.02 -14.73
N VAL A 88 3.05 -15.23 -15.89
CA VAL A 88 2.85 -14.17 -16.89
C VAL A 88 1.95 -13.06 -16.31
N MET A 89 0.84 -13.43 -15.69
CA MET A 89 -0.02 -12.48 -14.99
C MET A 89 0.76 -11.72 -13.90
N GLY A 90 1.52 -12.42 -13.07
CA GLY A 90 2.34 -11.81 -12.02
C GLY A 90 3.35 -10.82 -12.57
N LEU A 91 4.03 -11.16 -13.67
CA LEU A 91 4.95 -10.26 -14.35
C LEU A 91 4.24 -9.01 -14.88
N MET A 92 3.09 -9.18 -15.54
CA MET A 92 2.25 -8.08 -16.01
C MET A 92 1.79 -7.17 -14.87
N TYR A 93 1.44 -7.75 -13.71
CA TYR A 93 1.13 -6.98 -12.50
C TYR A 93 2.31 -6.12 -12.06
N VAL A 94 3.49 -6.72 -11.89
CA VAL A 94 4.68 -5.99 -11.44
C VAL A 94 5.02 -4.85 -12.40
N LEU A 95 5.00 -5.10 -13.70
CA LEU A 95 5.28 -4.08 -14.72
C LEU A 95 4.23 -2.96 -14.71
N TYR A 96 2.95 -3.30 -14.76
CA TYR A 96 1.86 -2.32 -14.74
C TYR A 96 1.92 -1.42 -13.51
N PHE A 97 2.01 -2.01 -12.30
CA PHE A 97 2.04 -1.24 -11.07
C PHE A 97 3.32 -0.41 -10.94
N SER A 98 4.49 -0.97 -11.28
CA SER A 98 5.76 -0.25 -11.15
C SER A 98 5.85 0.94 -12.09
N ILE A 99 5.42 0.78 -13.34
CA ILE A 99 5.45 1.86 -14.33
C ILE A 99 4.42 2.95 -13.99
N THR A 100 3.17 2.56 -13.72
CA THR A 100 2.11 3.55 -13.45
C THR A 100 2.36 4.33 -12.16
N GLU A 101 2.80 3.67 -11.09
CA GLU A 101 3.11 4.33 -9.82
C GLU A 101 4.34 5.23 -9.90
N SER A 102 5.37 4.88 -10.70
CA SER A 102 6.55 5.75 -10.87
C SER A 102 6.24 7.00 -11.69
N ILE A 103 5.41 6.88 -12.73
CA ILE A 103 5.09 8.00 -13.63
C ILE A 103 4.01 8.91 -13.01
N TYR A 104 2.92 8.31 -12.54
CA TYR A 104 1.73 9.06 -12.11
C TYR A 104 1.61 9.17 -10.59
N GLY A 105 2.26 8.29 -9.81
CA GLY A 105 2.06 8.17 -8.36
C GLY A 105 0.81 7.36 -7.98
N TYR A 106 0.11 6.76 -8.94
CA TYR A 106 -1.10 5.94 -8.72
C TYR A 106 -1.32 4.98 -9.89
N THR A 107 -2.11 3.93 -9.66
CA THR A 107 -2.68 3.07 -10.70
C THR A 107 -4.09 3.52 -11.07
N ALA A 108 -4.69 2.97 -12.12
CA ALA A 108 -6.06 3.30 -12.50
C ALA A 108 -7.05 3.02 -11.34
N GLY A 109 -6.96 1.86 -10.70
CA GLY A 109 -7.81 1.52 -9.56
C GLY A 109 -7.59 2.44 -8.36
N LYS A 110 -6.34 2.78 -8.04
CA LYS A 110 -6.02 3.73 -6.95
C LYS A 110 -6.56 5.13 -7.23
N ARG A 111 -6.48 5.60 -8.45
CA ARG A 111 -7.05 6.90 -8.85
C ARG A 111 -8.55 6.95 -8.61
N MET A 112 -9.30 5.89 -8.93
CA MET A 112 -10.76 5.84 -8.75
C MET A 112 -11.19 5.92 -7.28
N VAL A 113 -10.36 5.46 -6.36
CA VAL A 113 -10.62 5.52 -4.91
C VAL A 113 -9.87 6.65 -4.19
N ASN A 114 -9.23 7.55 -4.96
CA ASN A 114 -8.45 8.69 -4.45
C ASN A 114 -7.30 8.26 -3.53
N LEU A 115 -6.53 7.25 -3.94
CA LEU A 115 -5.31 6.82 -3.27
C LEU A 115 -4.09 7.20 -4.11
N ARG A 116 -3.02 7.66 -3.44
CA ARG A 116 -1.72 7.95 -4.04
C ARG A 116 -0.61 7.19 -3.34
N VAL A 117 0.46 6.95 -4.08
CA VAL A 117 1.70 6.39 -3.59
C VAL A 117 2.72 7.51 -3.47
N GLU A 118 3.27 7.66 -2.28
CA GLU A 118 4.26 8.69 -1.99
C GLU A 118 5.43 8.07 -1.24
N THR A 119 6.61 8.69 -1.34
CA THR A 119 7.75 8.36 -0.47
C THR A 119 7.50 8.92 0.93
N ALA A 120 8.29 8.51 1.91
CA ALA A 120 8.21 9.06 3.27
C ALA A 120 8.38 10.60 3.30
N GLU A 121 9.04 11.18 2.28
CA GLU A 121 9.21 12.63 2.11
C GLU A 121 8.07 13.31 1.32
N GLY A 122 6.97 12.61 1.01
CA GLY A 122 5.83 13.14 0.25
C GLY A 122 6.10 13.36 -1.24
N ARG A 123 7.15 12.77 -1.80
CA ARG A 123 7.51 12.84 -3.23
C ARG A 123 6.99 11.63 -4.01
N LYS A 124 6.96 11.74 -5.33
CA LYS A 124 6.69 10.59 -6.19
C LYS A 124 7.79 9.52 -6.02
N PRO A 125 7.43 8.24 -5.90
CA PRO A 125 8.40 7.18 -5.78
C PRO A 125 9.18 6.98 -7.08
N SER A 126 10.44 6.58 -6.96
CA SER A 126 11.26 6.19 -8.11
C SER A 126 10.79 4.86 -8.71
N LEU A 127 11.17 4.58 -9.96
CA LEU A 127 10.89 3.28 -10.59
C LEU A 127 11.47 2.11 -9.77
N GLN A 128 12.66 2.29 -9.20
CA GLN A 128 13.29 1.28 -8.36
C GLN A 128 12.46 1.00 -7.09
N SER A 129 12.02 2.03 -6.38
CA SER A 129 11.17 1.89 -5.18
C SER A 129 9.84 1.23 -5.51
N THR A 130 9.20 1.63 -6.63
CA THR A 130 7.93 1.02 -7.06
C THR A 130 8.11 -0.43 -7.51
N PHE A 131 9.23 -0.78 -8.14
CA PHE A 131 9.53 -2.16 -8.51
C PHE A 131 9.70 -3.05 -7.26
N ILE A 132 10.53 -2.62 -6.30
CA ILE A 132 10.75 -3.34 -5.05
C ILE A 132 9.42 -3.58 -4.32
N ARG A 133 8.60 -2.54 -4.16
CA ARG A 133 7.30 -2.66 -3.46
C ARG A 133 6.28 -3.53 -4.18
N ASN A 134 6.36 -3.67 -5.51
CA ASN A 134 5.40 -4.42 -6.30
C ASN A 134 5.85 -5.85 -6.62
N ILE A 135 7.10 -6.24 -6.27
CA ILE A 135 7.63 -7.57 -6.54
C ILE A 135 6.82 -8.67 -5.82
N SER A 136 6.24 -8.38 -4.66
CA SER A 136 5.35 -9.30 -3.95
C SER A 136 4.09 -9.67 -4.75
N LYS A 137 3.71 -8.86 -5.74
CA LYS A 137 2.55 -9.12 -6.60
C LYS A 137 2.81 -10.14 -7.71
N ILE A 138 4.04 -10.59 -7.88
CA ILE A 138 4.37 -11.62 -8.89
C ILE A 138 3.63 -12.94 -8.62
N HIS A 139 3.32 -13.21 -7.36
CA HIS A 139 2.57 -14.41 -6.97
C HIS A 139 1.65 -14.08 -5.79
N VAL A 140 0.41 -14.61 -5.84
CA VAL A 140 -0.61 -14.34 -4.80
C VAL A 140 -0.14 -14.72 -3.39
N LEU A 141 0.63 -15.80 -3.26
CA LEU A 141 1.16 -16.24 -1.97
C LEU A 141 2.14 -15.20 -1.39
N LEU A 142 3.03 -14.63 -2.22
CA LEU A 142 3.95 -13.58 -1.79
C LEU A 142 3.20 -12.31 -1.38
N LEU A 143 2.13 -11.96 -2.10
CA LEU A 143 1.29 -10.82 -1.76
C LEU A 143 0.57 -11.02 -0.41
N LEU A 144 0.09 -12.24 -0.13
CA LEU A 144 -0.52 -12.57 1.15
C LEU A 144 0.51 -12.50 2.29
N LEU A 145 1.70 -13.08 2.10
CA LEU A 145 2.79 -13.03 3.10
C LEU A 145 3.25 -11.58 3.36
N ASP A 146 3.37 -10.76 2.32
CA ASP A 146 3.70 -9.33 2.43
C ASP A 146 2.65 -8.56 3.24
N THR A 147 1.37 -8.81 2.94
CA THR A 147 0.26 -8.15 3.65
C THR A 147 0.18 -8.61 5.11
N LEU A 148 0.27 -9.92 5.36
CA LEU A 148 0.27 -10.46 6.73
C LEU A 148 1.52 -10.00 7.51
N GLY A 149 2.70 -10.03 6.87
CA GLY A 149 3.93 -9.52 7.47
C GLY A 149 3.79 -8.05 7.88
N GLY A 150 3.13 -7.23 7.06
CA GLY A 150 2.83 -5.84 7.41
C GLY A 150 1.93 -5.73 8.64
N PHE A 151 0.89 -6.54 8.77
CA PHE A 151 -0.02 -6.49 9.92
C PHE A 151 0.66 -6.85 11.25
N PHE A 152 1.62 -7.77 11.24
CA PHE A 152 2.27 -8.23 12.47
C PHE A 152 3.56 -7.48 12.80
N THR A 153 4.30 -6.99 11.80
CA THR A 153 5.63 -6.41 11.98
C THR A 153 5.64 -4.89 11.86
N SER A 154 4.67 -4.30 11.14
CA SER A 154 4.65 -2.87 10.86
C SER A 154 4.27 -2.05 12.09
N LYS A 155 5.04 -0.99 12.34
CA LYS A 155 4.68 0.06 13.30
C LYS A 155 3.62 1.01 12.73
N ASP A 156 3.54 1.12 11.41
CA ASP A 156 2.57 1.97 10.72
C ASP A 156 1.47 1.11 10.09
N ALA A 157 0.23 1.31 10.54
CA ALA A 157 -0.93 0.57 10.08
C ALA A 157 -1.33 0.85 8.61
N HIS A 158 -0.71 1.84 7.95
CA HIS A 158 -0.94 2.16 6.54
C HIS A 158 0.03 1.46 5.59
N GLN A 159 1.08 0.78 6.10
CA GLN A 159 2.15 0.20 5.31
C GLN A 159 2.11 -1.33 5.33
N ARG A 160 2.39 -1.96 4.17
CA ARG A 160 2.77 -3.36 4.09
C ARG A 160 4.25 -3.52 4.40
N TYR A 161 4.70 -4.76 4.62
CA TYR A 161 6.11 -5.03 4.92
C TYR A 161 7.07 -4.54 3.83
N VAL A 162 6.74 -4.79 2.56
CA VAL A 162 7.56 -4.33 1.42
C VAL A 162 7.45 -2.82 1.20
N ASP A 163 6.33 -2.17 1.56
CA ASP A 163 6.20 -0.70 1.52
C ASP A 163 7.23 -0.03 2.45
N GLN A 164 7.55 -0.65 3.60
CA GLN A 164 8.60 -0.15 4.52
C GLN A 164 9.99 -0.28 3.91
N ILE A 165 10.31 -1.44 3.29
CA ILE A 165 11.60 -1.66 2.62
C ILE A 165 11.79 -0.66 1.48
N ALA A 166 10.72 -0.35 0.74
CA ALA A 166 10.74 0.60 -0.36
C ALA A 166 10.67 2.07 0.09
N ASN A 167 10.56 2.33 1.41
CA ASN A 167 10.39 3.67 2.01
C ASN A 167 9.22 4.46 1.37
N THR A 168 8.08 3.81 1.20
CA THR A 168 6.88 4.35 0.56
C THR A 168 5.65 4.14 1.42
N THR A 169 4.64 4.99 1.22
CA THR A 169 3.32 4.85 1.84
C THR A 169 2.21 5.07 0.81
N VAL A 170 0.99 4.69 1.17
CA VAL A 170 -0.21 4.96 0.38
C VAL A 170 -1.08 5.91 1.18
N ALA A 171 -1.24 7.12 0.68
CA ALA A 171 -2.09 8.16 1.24
C ALA A 171 -3.43 8.26 0.49
#